data_27e0ed2fbdb700e04d4a498528f2f9a0
#
_entry.id   27e0ed2fbdb700e04d4a498528f2f9a0
#
_cell.length_a   1.000
_cell.length_b   1.000
_cell.length_c   1.000
_cell.angle_alpha   90.00
_cell.angle_beta   90.00
_cell.angle_gamma   90.00
#
_symmetry.space_group_name_H-M   'P 1'
#
loop_
_entity.id
_entity.type
_entity.pdbx_description
1 polymer ?
#
loop_
_entity_poly.entity_id
_entity_poly.type
_entity_poly.pdbx_seq_one_letter_code
_entity_poly.pdbx_strand_id
1 'polypeptide(L)'
;TGPTQRQVDGHLFARALSESNRWEIQVVSADSVPVRASEPLSRERVGTVVLWENLDRLRSYAAPAGKVARDGFNRRLEELNQYLGMVFHRFLDGTVPRRPRLRIWIENEVVSAWDPFCRDAAQTETWSEQQYEVHAGNLRGVALLTPFVLPTSHEFETRESHSAAGGRRGWNESQGLWIYRANRLIQDGGWCGLRKRDEHIKLARAAIDFAPEMDAAFRIDLGKMRVTLPDELRNDMKTFVSQWVSHANDRYRAGESEAAKTRRKSGKTGKRTGGRSGRASSQTGKAGRRTATRIAAALEKAANNTDTVEALESIKTEVRRIDDRSASDLGWR
;
A
#
# COMPACT_ATOMS: atom_id res chain seq x y z
N THR A 1 39.73 19.05 6.91
CA THR A 1 39.27 18.02 5.95
C THR A 1 37.80 18.23 5.67
N GLY A 2 37.52 18.92 4.56
CA GLY A 2 36.13 19.15 4.11
C GLY A 2 35.45 17.82 3.70
N PRO A 3 34.11 17.78 3.62
CA PRO A 3 33.41 16.58 3.22
C PRO A 3 33.78 16.20 1.79
N THR A 4 34.22 14.97 1.58
CA THR A 4 34.52 14.44 0.24
C THR A 4 33.20 14.22 -0.49
N GLN A 5 32.86 15.07 -1.44
CA GLN A 5 31.71 14.87 -2.31
C GLN A 5 32.07 13.81 -3.36
N ARG A 6 31.23 12.78 -3.46
CA ARG A 6 31.36 11.72 -4.46
C ARG A 6 30.17 11.79 -5.40
N GLN A 7 30.42 12.02 -6.67
CA GLN A 7 29.40 12.00 -7.72
C GLN A 7 29.68 10.83 -8.66
N VAL A 8 28.63 10.11 -9.03
CA VAL A 8 28.69 9.09 -10.09
C VAL A 8 27.78 9.56 -11.22
N ASP A 9 28.34 9.86 -12.37
CA ASP A 9 27.58 10.14 -13.59
C ASP A 9 27.24 8.81 -14.27
N GLY A 10 25.95 8.53 -14.47
CA GLY A 10 25.48 7.27 -15.03
C GLY A 10 25.98 7.00 -16.46
N HIS A 11 26.16 8.04 -17.29
CA HIS A 11 26.72 7.92 -18.62
C HIS A 11 28.22 7.66 -18.61
N LEU A 12 28.96 8.35 -17.77
CA LEU A 12 30.40 8.13 -17.56
C LEU A 12 30.62 6.74 -16.96
N PHE A 13 29.75 6.31 -16.04
CA PHE A 13 29.80 4.99 -15.42
C PHE A 13 29.58 3.86 -16.44
N ALA A 14 28.54 3.96 -17.29
CA ALA A 14 28.29 2.97 -18.33
C ALA A 14 29.45 2.89 -19.35
N ARG A 15 30.03 4.02 -19.70
CA ARG A 15 31.19 4.11 -20.58
C ARG A 15 32.44 3.56 -19.92
N ALA A 16 32.73 3.93 -18.68
CA ALA A 16 33.87 3.42 -17.92
C ALA A 16 33.78 1.92 -17.70
N LEU A 17 32.58 1.39 -17.41
CA LEU A 17 32.33 -0.04 -17.28
C LEU A 17 32.56 -0.79 -18.59
N SER A 18 32.12 -0.23 -19.72
CA SER A 18 32.33 -0.77 -21.08
C SER A 18 33.80 -0.80 -21.48
N GLU A 19 34.56 0.22 -21.11
CA GLU A 19 35.97 0.37 -21.47
C GLU A 19 36.90 -0.38 -20.51
N SER A 20 36.64 -0.36 -19.21
CA SER A 20 37.51 -0.95 -18.18
C SER A 20 37.09 -2.35 -17.71
N ASN A 21 35.85 -2.75 -17.98
CA ASN A 21 35.22 -3.95 -17.44
C ASN A 21 35.33 -4.07 -15.89
N ARG A 22 35.32 -2.93 -15.20
CA ARG A 22 35.45 -2.81 -13.75
C ARG A 22 34.36 -1.90 -13.19
N TRP A 23 33.84 -2.27 -12.03
CA TRP A 23 32.97 -1.41 -11.25
C TRP A 23 33.81 -0.35 -10.53
N GLU A 24 33.85 0.83 -11.07
CA GLU A 24 34.65 1.95 -10.52
C GLU A 24 33.73 3.11 -10.17
N ILE A 25 33.93 3.70 -9.00
CA ILE A 25 33.28 4.95 -8.60
C ILE A 25 34.25 6.08 -8.94
N GLN A 26 33.87 6.97 -9.85
CA GLN A 26 34.64 8.14 -10.16
C GLN A 26 34.43 9.21 -9.08
N VAL A 27 35.52 9.72 -8.55
CA VAL A 27 35.55 10.88 -7.65
C VAL A 27 35.80 12.11 -8.47
N VAL A 28 34.89 13.06 -8.45
CA VAL A 28 34.99 14.33 -9.16
C VAL A 28 35.30 15.47 -8.19
N SER A 29 35.85 16.56 -8.70
CA SER A 29 36.11 17.76 -7.90
C SER A 29 34.79 18.42 -7.46
N ALA A 30 34.82 19.12 -6.32
CA ALA A 30 33.65 19.84 -5.79
C ALA A 30 33.09 20.86 -6.79
N ASP A 31 33.96 21.48 -7.59
CA ASP A 31 33.59 22.50 -8.58
C ASP A 31 32.79 21.94 -9.76
N SER A 32 32.91 20.64 -10.03
CA SER A 32 32.15 19.96 -11.09
C SER A 32 30.78 19.46 -10.64
N VAL A 33 30.44 19.59 -9.34
CA VAL A 33 29.14 19.15 -8.80
C VAL A 33 28.07 20.17 -9.16
N PRO A 34 26.95 19.78 -9.80
CA PRO A 34 25.84 20.70 -10.09
C PRO A 34 25.31 21.39 -8.82
N VAL A 35 25.03 22.69 -8.91
CA VAL A 35 24.50 23.51 -7.78
C VAL A 35 23.29 22.85 -7.14
N ARG A 36 22.36 22.27 -7.93
CA ARG A 36 21.17 21.56 -7.44
C ARG A 36 21.49 20.33 -6.59
N ALA A 37 22.69 19.76 -6.69
CA ALA A 37 23.14 18.66 -5.83
C ALA A 37 23.88 19.16 -4.60
N SER A 38 24.59 20.30 -4.68
CA SER A 38 25.37 20.87 -3.59
C SER A 38 24.54 21.75 -2.65
N GLU A 39 23.53 22.44 -3.17
CA GLU A 39 22.69 23.37 -2.40
C GLU A 39 22.00 22.73 -1.15
N PRO A 40 21.39 21.54 -1.24
CA PRO A 40 20.82 20.90 -0.04
C PRO A 40 21.85 20.60 1.04
N LEU A 41 23.08 20.21 0.64
CA LEU A 41 24.17 19.90 1.57
C LEU A 41 24.77 21.15 2.22
N SER A 42 24.63 22.32 1.61
CA SER A 42 25.10 23.58 2.22
C SER A 42 24.24 24.02 3.41
N ARG A 43 22.98 23.54 3.47
CA ARG A 43 22.02 23.85 4.54
C ARG A 43 22.12 22.89 5.71
N GLU A 44 22.60 21.68 5.47
CA GLU A 44 22.65 20.59 6.45
C GLU A 44 24.10 20.28 6.83
N ARG A 45 24.34 19.95 8.11
CA ARG A 45 25.70 19.63 8.57
C ARG A 45 26.18 18.25 8.12
N VAL A 46 25.26 17.31 7.94
CA VAL A 46 25.55 15.92 7.54
C VAL A 46 24.42 15.43 6.62
N GLY A 47 24.79 14.81 5.51
CA GLY A 47 23.80 14.27 4.60
C GLY A 47 24.39 13.65 3.35
N THR A 48 23.54 13.05 2.53
CA THR A 48 23.86 12.52 1.21
C THR A 48 22.81 13.01 0.22
N VAL A 49 23.24 13.51 -0.91
CA VAL A 49 22.37 13.84 -2.05
C VAL A 49 22.62 12.87 -3.17
N VAL A 50 21.56 12.30 -3.71
CA VAL A 50 21.60 11.46 -4.90
C VAL A 50 20.84 12.21 -6.00
N LEU A 51 21.55 12.61 -7.05
CA LEU A 51 20.95 13.29 -8.20
C LEU A 51 20.89 12.32 -9.39
N TRP A 52 19.69 12.08 -9.88
CA TRP A 52 19.46 11.31 -11.09
C TRP A 52 19.01 12.23 -12.22
N GLU A 53 19.72 12.19 -13.31
CA GLU A 53 19.45 12.98 -14.50
C GLU A 53 19.18 12.07 -15.71
N ASN A 54 18.59 12.65 -16.76
CA ASN A 54 18.37 11.96 -18.03
C ASN A 54 17.60 10.63 -17.90
N LEU A 55 16.54 10.64 -17.07
CA LEU A 55 15.70 9.47 -16.80
C LEU A 55 14.85 9.11 -18.04
N ASP A 56 15.41 8.31 -18.94
CA ASP A 56 14.82 7.89 -20.21
C ASP A 56 13.47 7.19 -20.05
N ARG A 57 13.36 6.29 -19.09
CA ARG A 57 12.12 5.52 -18.83
C ARG A 57 10.97 6.34 -18.24
N LEU A 58 11.27 7.49 -17.61
CA LEU A 58 10.25 8.39 -17.09
C LEU A 58 9.76 9.40 -18.12
N ARG A 59 10.50 9.57 -19.22
CA ARG A 59 10.26 10.58 -20.26
C ARG A 59 9.65 10.02 -21.55
N SER A 60 9.12 8.80 -21.57
CA SER A 60 8.53 8.18 -22.76
C SER A 60 7.20 8.79 -23.22
N TYR A 61 6.96 10.08 -22.95
CA TYR A 61 5.78 10.80 -23.42
C TYR A 61 6.09 11.67 -24.62
N ALA A 62 5.21 11.65 -25.64
CA ALA A 62 5.35 12.50 -26.83
C ALA A 62 5.40 14.02 -26.49
N ALA A 63 4.77 14.42 -25.38
CA ALA A 63 4.81 15.78 -24.83
C ALA A 63 5.22 15.74 -23.35
N PRO A 64 6.54 15.75 -23.01
CA PRO A 64 7.04 15.60 -21.64
C PRO A 64 6.57 16.68 -20.65
N ALA A 65 6.25 17.89 -21.14
CA ALA A 65 5.70 18.99 -20.33
C ALA A 65 4.16 19.03 -20.33
N GLY A 66 3.52 18.12 -21.05
CA GLY A 66 2.06 18.08 -21.18
C GLY A 66 1.34 17.54 -19.94
N LYS A 67 0.01 17.76 -19.89
CA LYS A 67 -0.85 17.30 -18.80
C LYS A 67 -0.72 15.79 -18.55
N VAL A 68 -0.75 14.98 -19.61
CA VAL A 68 -0.66 13.51 -19.52
C VAL A 68 0.63 13.05 -18.86
N ALA A 69 1.77 13.69 -19.22
CA ALA A 69 3.05 13.38 -18.59
C ALA A 69 3.07 13.75 -17.10
N ARG A 70 2.51 14.91 -16.75
CA ARG A 70 2.39 15.39 -15.38
C ARG A 70 1.50 14.49 -14.53
N ASP A 71 0.31 14.15 -15.03
CA ASP A 71 -0.63 13.24 -14.34
C ASP A 71 -0.02 11.85 -14.16
N GLY A 72 0.71 11.36 -15.17
CA GLY A 72 1.46 10.11 -15.09
C GLY A 72 2.59 10.14 -14.06
N PHE A 73 3.29 11.26 -13.94
CA PHE A 73 4.32 11.46 -12.92
C PHE A 73 3.73 11.52 -11.51
N ASN A 74 2.67 12.29 -11.31
CA ASN A 74 1.98 12.40 -10.01
C ASN A 74 1.45 11.05 -9.53
N ARG A 75 0.91 10.24 -10.45
CA ARG A 75 0.49 8.86 -10.11
C ARG A 75 1.65 8.00 -9.62
N ARG A 76 2.83 8.12 -10.24
CA ARG A 76 4.02 7.40 -9.79
C ARG A 76 4.54 7.88 -8.43
N LEU A 77 4.42 9.18 -8.15
CA LEU A 77 4.74 9.72 -6.82
C LEU A 77 3.79 9.16 -5.75
N GLU A 78 2.50 9.05 -6.06
CA GLU A 78 1.52 8.43 -5.16
C GLU A 78 1.81 6.93 -4.94
N GLU A 79 2.12 6.19 -6.01
CA GLU A 79 2.55 4.78 -5.92
C GLU A 79 3.82 4.63 -5.08
N LEU A 80 4.77 5.56 -5.21
CA LEU A 80 6.00 5.60 -4.42
C LEU A 80 5.70 5.89 -2.95
N ASN A 81 4.80 6.85 -2.66
CA ASN A 81 4.36 7.19 -1.30
C ASN A 81 3.80 5.94 -0.60
N GLN A 82 2.85 5.26 -1.22
CA GLN A 82 2.25 4.04 -0.70
C GLN A 82 3.28 2.92 -0.51
N TYR A 83 4.21 2.77 -1.46
CA TYR A 83 5.28 1.78 -1.38
C TYR A 83 6.23 2.05 -0.21
N LEU A 84 6.70 3.28 -0.05
CA LEU A 84 7.59 3.66 1.03
C LEU A 84 6.90 3.58 2.39
N GLY A 85 5.62 4.01 2.48
CA GLY A 85 4.79 3.88 3.65
C GLY A 85 4.64 2.42 4.11
N MET A 86 4.53 1.49 3.17
CA MET A 86 4.46 0.05 3.43
C MET A 86 5.82 -0.55 3.80
N VAL A 87 6.86 -0.31 2.99
CA VAL A 87 8.17 -0.96 3.17
C VAL A 87 8.87 -0.52 4.45
N PHE A 88 8.73 0.75 4.80
CA PHE A 88 9.41 1.36 5.96
C PHE A 88 8.46 1.65 7.12
N HIS A 89 7.24 1.06 7.15
CA HIS A 89 6.23 1.41 8.13
C HIS A 89 6.73 1.35 9.58
N ARG A 90 7.50 0.31 9.96
CA ARG A 90 8.07 0.15 11.31
C ARG A 90 9.06 1.26 11.69
N PHE A 91 9.80 1.78 10.72
CA PHE A 91 10.71 2.91 10.92
C PHE A 91 9.96 4.23 10.98
N LEU A 92 8.90 4.36 10.17
CA LEU A 92 8.06 5.55 10.09
C LEU A 92 7.15 5.73 11.31
N ASP A 93 6.66 4.62 11.89
CA ASP A 93 5.86 4.64 13.12
C ASP A 93 6.71 4.68 14.40
N GLY A 94 8.03 4.40 14.27
CA GLY A 94 8.99 4.45 15.38
C GLY A 94 8.99 3.18 16.24
N THR A 95 8.42 2.07 15.77
CA THR A 95 8.38 0.79 16.51
C THR A 95 9.71 0.03 16.50
N VAL A 96 10.69 0.45 15.69
CA VAL A 96 12.02 -0.19 15.65
C VAL A 96 12.83 0.15 16.88
N PRO A 97 13.18 -0.83 17.74
CA PRO A 97 13.90 -0.57 18.98
C PRO A 97 15.27 0.08 18.72
N ARG A 98 15.66 1.03 19.60
CA ARG A 98 16.96 1.71 19.57
C ARG A 98 17.29 2.44 18.27
N ARG A 99 16.30 2.77 17.47
CA ARG A 99 16.43 3.59 16.24
C ARG A 99 15.54 4.81 16.34
N PRO A 100 16.02 5.99 15.93
CA PRO A 100 15.17 7.16 15.82
C PRO A 100 14.10 6.92 14.77
N ARG A 101 12.95 7.57 14.96
CA ARG A 101 11.86 7.53 13.98
C ARG A 101 12.32 8.11 12.66
N LEU A 102 12.15 7.35 11.58
CA LEU A 102 12.43 7.79 10.23
C LEU A 102 11.34 8.77 9.77
N ARG A 103 11.74 9.81 9.06
CA ARG A 103 10.83 10.70 8.34
C ARG A 103 11.22 10.71 6.88
N ILE A 104 10.25 10.46 6.00
CA ILE A 104 10.44 10.51 4.54
C ILE A 104 9.49 11.57 4.01
N TRP A 105 9.97 12.42 3.14
CA TRP A 105 9.17 13.39 2.39
C TRP A 105 9.24 13.08 0.91
N ILE A 106 8.11 13.19 0.23
CA ILE A 106 8.03 13.23 -1.22
C ILE A 106 7.54 14.63 -1.57
N GLU A 107 8.41 15.41 -2.20
CA GLU A 107 8.22 16.86 -2.35
C GLU A 107 7.99 17.52 -0.98
N ASN A 108 6.78 18.01 -0.71
CA ASN A 108 6.44 18.68 0.56
C ASN A 108 5.55 17.83 1.47
N GLU A 109 5.24 16.58 1.10
CA GLU A 109 4.35 15.71 1.86
C GLU A 109 5.12 14.64 2.62
N VAL A 110 4.73 14.44 3.89
CA VAL A 110 5.32 13.40 4.74
C VAL A 110 4.69 12.06 4.40
N VAL A 111 5.53 11.06 4.14
CA VAL A 111 5.09 9.67 3.94
C VAL A 111 4.58 9.11 5.27
N SER A 112 3.32 8.69 5.28
CA SER A 112 2.69 8.05 6.45
C SER A 112 2.97 6.55 6.48
N ALA A 113 3.18 5.99 7.68
CA ALA A 113 3.28 4.56 7.86
C ALA A 113 1.95 3.87 7.52
N TRP A 114 2.01 2.75 6.81
CA TRP A 114 0.88 1.87 6.59
C TRP A 114 1.15 0.51 7.22
N ASP A 115 0.47 0.21 8.35
CA ASP A 115 0.62 -1.05 9.06
C ASP A 115 -0.22 -2.17 8.39
N PRO A 116 0.43 -3.21 7.83
CA PRO A 116 -0.29 -4.30 7.20
C PRO A 116 -1.11 -5.15 8.17
N PHE A 117 -0.88 -5.04 9.46
CA PHE A 117 -1.50 -5.86 10.48
C PHE A 117 -2.67 -5.17 11.19
N CYS A 118 -2.94 -3.91 10.88
CA CYS A 118 -4.01 -3.11 11.50
C CYS A 118 -3.95 -3.17 13.04
N ARG A 119 -2.75 -3.05 13.63
CA ARG A 119 -2.54 -3.17 15.08
C ARG A 119 -3.28 -2.12 15.90
N ASP A 120 -3.58 -0.98 15.30
CA ASP A 120 -4.37 0.09 15.94
C ASP A 120 -5.88 -0.21 15.98
N ALA A 121 -6.36 -1.20 15.24
CA ALA A 121 -7.76 -1.62 15.29
C ALA A 121 -7.99 -2.53 16.47
N ALA A 122 -8.93 -2.14 17.37
CA ALA A 122 -9.21 -2.85 18.61
C ALA A 122 -9.62 -4.33 18.40
N GLN A 123 -10.18 -4.64 17.23
CA GLN A 123 -10.64 -5.99 16.89
C GLN A 123 -9.55 -6.83 16.20
N THR A 124 -8.34 -6.31 16.01
CA THR A 124 -7.23 -7.13 15.54
C THR A 124 -6.78 -8.09 16.62
N GLU A 125 -6.78 -9.37 16.31
CA GLU A 125 -6.25 -10.40 17.19
C GLU A 125 -4.77 -10.64 16.90
N THR A 126 -3.94 -10.50 17.91
CA THR A 126 -2.52 -10.87 17.86
C THR A 126 -2.33 -12.20 18.54
N TRP A 127 -1.76 -13.17 17.81
CA TRP A 127 -1.43 -14.48 18.37
C TRP A 127 -0.02 -14.47 18.95
N SER A 128 0.26 -15.46 19.83
CA SER A 128 1.59 -15.63 20.40
C SER A 128 2.65 -15.83 19.34
N GLU A 129 3.74 -15.10 19.44
CA GLU A 129 4.90 -15.24 18.58
C GLU A 129 5.47 -16.65 18.66
N GLN A 130 5.82 -17.20 17.51
CA GLN A 130 6.48 -18.50 17.36
C GLN A 130 7.92 -18.28 16.94
N GLN A 131 8.82 -19.04 17.53
CA GLN A 131 10.25 -19.00 17.23
C GLN A 131 10.67 -20.28 16.55
N TYR A 132 11.37 -20.16 15.43
CA TYR A 132 11.86 -21.27 14.64
C TYR A 132 13.37 -21.16 14.45
N GLU A 133 14.10 -22.23 14.70
CA GLU A 133 15.51 -22.28 14.35
C GLU A 133 15.69 -22.36 12.83
N VAL A 134 16.69 -21.62 12.32
CA VAL A 134 17.04 -21.59 10.90
C VAL A 134 18.53 -21.76 10.75
N HIS A 135 18.94 -22.54 9.78
CA HIS A 135 20.34 -22.82 9.50
C HIS A 135 20.77 -22.21 8.15
N ALA A 136 21.94 -21.57 8.14
CA ALA A 136 22.61 -21.07 6.94
C ALA A 136 24.05 -21.59 6.91
N GLY A 137 24.27 -22.77 6.37
CA GLY A 137 25.54 -23.48 6.51
C GLY A 137 25.85 -23.78 7.98
N ASN A 138 26.96 -23.24 8.49
CA ASN A 138 27.35 -23.39 9.91
C ASN A 138 26.72 -22.35 10.84
N LEU A 139 25.99 -21.37 10.31
CA LEU A 139 25.33 -20.35 11.11
C LEU A 139 23.97 -20.85 11.58
N ARG A 140 23.64 -20.56 12.82
CA ARG A 140 22.32 -20.77 13.40
C ARG A 140 21.70 -19.44 13.71
N GLY A 141 20.42 -19.30 13.42
CA GLY A 141 19.65 -18.11 13.72
C GLY A 141 18.20 -18.45 14.03
N VAL A 142 17.40 -17.43 14.27
CA VAL A 142 15.99 -17.56 14.62
C VAL A 142 15.14 -16.76 13.63
N ALA A 143 14.08 -17.37 13.16
CA ALA A 143 12.98 -16.70 12.50
C ALA A 143 11.81 -16.55 13.48
N LEU A 144 11.28 -15.34 13.61
CA LEU A 144 10.14 -15.02 14.48
C LEU A 144 8.90 -14.89 13.60
N LEU A 145 7.86 -15.65 13.91
CA LEU A 145 6.55 -15.57 13.26
C LEU A 145 5.55 -14.96 14.23
N THR A 146 5.03 -13.78 13.91
CA THR A 146 3.96 -13.11 14.68
C THR A 146 2.68 -13.08 13.86
N PRO A 147 1.69 -13.92 14.16
CA PRO A 147 0.44 -13.99 13.42
C PRO A 147 -0.60 -13.00 13.92
N PHE A 148 -1.41 -12.52 12.98
CA PHE A 148 -2.56 -11.63 13.23
C PHE A 148 -3.79 -12.15 12.51
N VAL A 149 -4.96 -11.95 13.12
CA VAL A 149 -6.25 -12.10 12.46
C VAL A 149 -6.91 -10.72 12.45
N LEU A 150 -7.08 -10.18 11.25
CA LEU A 150 -7.57 -8.83 11.04
C LEU A 150 -9.08 -8.73 11.24
N PRO A 151 -9.60 -7.51 11.51
CA PRO A 151 -11.03 -7.29 11.63
C PRO A 151 -11.79 -7.65 10.35
N THR A 152 -13.03 -8.07 10.50
CA THR A 152 -13.97 -8.26 9.40
C THR A 152 -14.48 -6.90 8.89
N SER A 153 -15.07 -6.87 7.71
CA SER A 153 -15.48 -5.62 7.05
C SER A 153 -16.45 -4.74 7.85
N HIS A 154 -17.25 -5.32 8.73
CA HIS A 154 -18.23 -4.61 9.55
C HIS A 154 -17.68 -4.15 10.91
N GLU A 155 -16.48 -4.59 11.27
CA GLU A 155 -15.76 -4.15 12.48
C GLU A 155 -14.93 -2.89 12.25
N PHE A 156 -14.79 -2.44 11.00
CA PHE A 156 -14.18 -1.14 10.68
C PHE A 156 -15.21 -0.01 10.81
N GLU A 157 -14.78 1.14 11.30
CA GLU A 157 -15.66 2.31 11.48
C GLU A 157 -16.23 2.81 10.15
N THR A 158 -15.45 2.77 9.08
CA THR A 158 -15.84 3.23 7.75
C THR A 158 -15.45 2.23 6.65
N ARG A 159 -16.09 2.34 5.48
CA ARG A 159 -15.70 1.57 4.31
C ARG A 159 -14.32 1.97 3.78
N GLU A 160 -13.96 3.21 3.94
CA GLU A 160 -12.66 3.78 3.56
C GLU A 160 -11.55 3.16 4.40
N SER A 161 -11.75 3.07 5.74
CA SER A 161 -10.78 2.42 6.63
C SER A 161 -10.62 0.93 6.32
N HIS A 162 -11.72 0.22 6.04
CA HIS A 162 -11.64 -1.16 5.57
C HIS A 162 -10.90 -1.27 4.22
N SER A 163 -11.19 -0.38 3.26
CA SER A 163 -10.50 -0.40 1.97
C SER A 163 -9.00 -0.13 2.13
N ALA A 164 -8.62 0.86 2.95
CA ALA A 164 -7.24 1.20 3.25
C ALA A 164 -6.48 0.04 3.91
N ALA A 165 -7.13 -0.69 4.83
CA ALA A 165 -6.56 -1.88 5.48
C ALA A 165 -6.26 -3.02 4.49
N GLY A 166 -6.97 -3.09 3.37
CA GLY A 166 -6.69 -4.01 2.27
C GLY A 166 -5.32 -3.76 1.62
N GLY A 167 -4.79 -2.55 1.75
CA GLY A 167 -3.54 -2.13 1.14
C GLY A 167 -3.62 -1.95 -0.37
N ARG A 168 -2.49 -1.60 -0.97
CA ARG A 168 -2.36 -1.26 -2.40
C ARG A 168 -2.88 -2.33 -3.36
N ARG A 169 -2.78 -3.60 -3.01
CA ARG A 169 -3.20 -4.75 -3.82
C ARG A 169 -4.55 -5.34 -3.41
N GLY A 170 -5.19 -4.78 -2.39
CA GLY A 170 -6.45 -5.27 -1.84
C GLY A 170 -6.29 -6.49 -0.92
N TRP A 171 -7.38 -6.84 -0.25
CA TRP A 171 -7.42 -7.84 0.81
C TRP A 171 -6.91 -9.21 0.40
N ASN A 172 -7.34 -9.69 -0.77
CA ASN A 172 -7.02 -11.04 -1.21
C ASN A 172 -5.53 -11.21 -1.56
N GLU A 173 -4.90 -10.18 -2.10
CA GLU A 173 -3.47 -10.20 -2.42
C GLU A 173 -2.58 -9.97 -1.20
N SER A 174 -3.10 -9.30 -0.16
CA SER A 174 -2.36 -8.92 1.04
C SER A 174 -2.36 -9.98 2.14
N GLN A 175 -3.06 -11.12 1.96
CA GLN A 175 -3.07 -12.22 2.92
C GLN A 175 -1.72 -12.95 2.99
N GLY A 176 -1.45 -13.60 4.13
CA GLY A 176 -0.31 -14.49 4.30
C GLY A 176 0.89 -13.85 4.99
N LEU A 177 2.08 -14.20 4.52
CA LEU A 177 3.33 -13.90 5.20
C LEU A 177 3.95 -12.59 4.71
N TRP A 178 4.28 -11.72 5.65
CA TRP A 178 4.97 -10.45 5.45
C TRP A 178 6.36 -10.58 6.00
N ILE A 179 7.39 -10.55 5.14
CA ILE A 179 8.73 -10.95 5.51
C ILE A 179 9.62 -9.73 5.71
N TYR A 180 10.21 -9.65 6.91
CA TYR A 180 11.04 -8.54 7.35
C TYR A 180 12.49 -9.01 7.58
N ARG A 181 13.42 -8.24 7.04
CA ARG A 181 14.84 -8.36 7.27
C ARG A 181 15.34 -7.12 8.01
N ALA A 182 15.82 -7.29 9.23
CA ALA A 182 16.22 -6.16 10.08
C ALA A 182 15.14 -5.05 10.14
N ASN A 183 13.87 -5.42 10.35
CA ASN A 183 12.68 -4.55 10.37
C ASN A 183 12.27 -3.91 9.04
N ARG A 184 13.02 -4.08 7.95
CA ARG A 184 12.61 -3.64 6.63
C ARG A 184 11.78 -4.73 5.97
N LEU A 185 10.59 -4.37 5.46
CA LEU A 185 9.79 -5.28 4.66
C LEU A 185 10.49 -5.60 3.33
N ILE A 186 10.63 -6.88 3.03
CA ILE A 186 11.24 -7.37 1.79
C ILE A 186 10.30 -8.23 0.95
N GLN A 187 9.18 -8.68 1.51
CA GLN A 187 8.11 -9.35 0.77
C GLN A 187 6.76 -9.04 1.41
N ASP A 188 5.80 -8.61 0.60
CA ASP A 188 4.48 -8.15 1.02
C ASP A 188 3.41 -9.23 0.71
N GLY A 189 3.06 -10.03 1.72
CA GLY A 189 2.03 -11.05 1.62
C GLY A 189 2.40 -12.27 0.79
N GLY A 190 1.41 -13.12 0.57
CA GLY A 190 1.59 -14.42 -0.05
C GLY A 190 1.96 -15.52 0.95
N TRP A 191 1.92 -16.76 0.52
CA TRP A 191 2.04 -17.91 1.42
C TRP A 191 3.35 -18.68 1.31
N CYS A 192 4.29 -18.25 0.48
CA CYS A 192 5.61 -18.87 0.27
C CYS A 192 5.55 -20.39 0.06
N GLY A 193 4.54 -20.86 -0.66
CA GLY A 193 4.34 -22.28 -0.92
C GLY A 193 3.63 -23.09 0.16
N LEU A 194 3.32 -22.49 1.32
CA LEU A 194 2.57 -23.17 2.39
C LEU A 194 1.10 -23.41 2.01
N ARG A 195 0.49 -22.46 1.30
CA ARG A 195 -0.93 -22.49 0.91
C ARG A 195 -1.14 -21.76 -0.41
N LYS A 196 -2.33 -21.95 -0.98
CA LYS A 196 -2.87 -21.08 -2.03
C LYS A 196 -3.65 -19.91 -1.39
N ARG A 197 -3.75 -18.79 -2.10
CA ARG A 197 -4.63 -17.67 -1.71
C ARG A 197 -6.09 -18.12 -1.79
N ASP A 198 -6.89 -17.66 -0.81
CA ASP A 198 -8.32 -17.95 -0.74
C ASP A 198 -9.03 -16.75 -0.09
N GLU A 199 -10.20 -16.39 -0.61
CA GLU A 199 -11.03 -15.28 -0.11
C GLU A 199 -11.39 -15.43 1.38
N HIS A 200 -11.62 -16.66 1.84
CA HIS A 200 -12.06 -16.95 3.20
C HIS A 200 -10.95 -16.81 4.26
N ILE A 201 -9.69 -16.74 3.83
CA ILE A 201 -8.54 -16.61 4.74
C ILE A 201 -7.82 -15.27 4.61
N LYS A 202 -8.43 -14.29 3.91
CA LYS A 202 -7.83 -12.98 3.66
C LYS A 202 -7.58 -12.15 4.93
N LEU A 203 -8.19 -12.51 6.05
CA LEU A 203 -7.96 -11.86 7.35
C LEU A 203 -6.64 -12.34 8.01
N ALA A 204 -6.04 -13.41 7.53
CA ALA A 204 -4.80 -13.93 8.09
C ALA A 204 -3.59 -13.23 7.49
N ARG A 205 -2.84 -12.49 8.33
CA ARG A 205 -1.53 -11.90 7.99
C ARG A 205 -0.55 -12.18 9.11
N ALA A 206 0.69 -12.53 8.78
CA ALA A 206 1.73 -12.75 9.77
C ALA A 206 3.03 -12.08 9.39
N ALA A 207 3.72 -11.50 10.37
CA ALA A 207 5.10 -11.07 10.21
C ALA A 207 6.05 -12.27 10.34
N ILE A 208 7.05 -12.35 9.48
CA ILE A 208 8.24 -13.18 9.67
C ILE A 208 9.44 -12.26 9.74
N ASP A 209 10.11 -12.28 10.87
CA ASP A 209 11.30 -11.48 11.13
C ASP A 209 12.54 -12.35 11.20
N PHE A 210 13.61 -11.93 10.54
CA PHE A 210 14.92 -12.57 10.64
C PHE A 210 16.06 -11.56 10.52
N ALA A 211 17.22 -11.95 11.02
CA ALA A 211 18.42 -11.13 11.00
C ALA A 211 19.20 -11.27 9.68
N PRO A 212 19.98 -10.27 9.26
CA PRO A 212 20.73 -10.27 7.99
C PRO A 212 21.68 -11.46 7.81
N GLU A 213 22.16 -12.04 8.90
CA GLU A 213 23.05 -13.20 8.90
C GLU A 213 22.38 -14.44 8.30
N MET A 214 21.04 -14.45 8.24
CA MET A 214 20.25 -15.55 7.66
C MET A 214 19.90 -15.36 6.19
N ASP A 215 20.42 -14.34 5.51
CA ASP A 215 20.13 -14.04 4.10
C ASP A 215 20.31 -15.25 3.18
N ALA A 216 21.37 -16.03 3.40
CA ALA A 216 21.66 -17.22 2.61
C ALA A 216 20.60 -18.32 2.77
N ALA A 217 20.05 -18.50 3.99
CA ALA A 217 18.99 -19.47 4.25
C ALA A 217 17.68 -19.09 3.56
N PHE A 218 17.34 -17.81 3.56
CA PHE A 218 16.11 -17.28 2.96
C PHE A 218 16.21 -17.03 1.44
N ARG A 219 17.36 -17.31 0.83
CA ARG A 219 17.60 -17.16 -0.62
C ARG A 219 16.98 -15.88 -1.18
N ILE A 220 17.40 -14.74 -0.61
CA ILE A 220 16.85 -13.43 -0.96
C ILE A 220 17.26 -13.06 -2.38
N ASP A 221 16.29 -12.85 -3.26
CA ASP A 221 16.48 -12.22 -4.56
C ASP A 221 16.11 -10.74 -4.44
N LEU A 222 17.11 -9.90 -4.24
CA LEU A 222 16.94 -8.44 -4.09
C LEU A 222 16.35 -7.80 -5.35
N GLY A 223 16.61 -8.37 -6.53
CA GLY A 223 16.10 -7.84 -7.81
C GLY A 223 14.61 -8.13 -8.01
N LYS A 224 14.09 -9.21 -7.42
CA LYS A 224 12.68 -9.62 -7.58
C LYS A 224 11.82 -9.40 -6.34
N MET A 225 12.40 -8.91 -5.24
CA MET A 225 11.70 -8.75 -3.97
C MET A 225 10.95 -10.03 -3.55
N ARG A 226 11.63 -11.17 -3.68
CA ARG A 226 11.10 -12.49 -3.35
C ARG A 226 12.02 -13.22 -2.39
N VAL A 227 11.39 -13.90 -1.46
CA VAL A 227 12.04 -14.73 -0.46
C VAL A 227 11.57 -16.17 -0.64
N THR A 228 12.51 -17.09 -0.58
CA THR A 228 12.20 -18.51 -0.50
C THR A 228 12.43 -18.99 0.93
N LEU A 229 11.36 -19.40 1.61
CA LEU A 229 11.50 -19.95 2.96
C LEU A 229 12.32 -21.26 2.89
N PRO A 230 13.24 -21.48 3.85
CA PRO A 230 13.91 -22.76 4.03
C PRO A 230 12.88 -23.89 4.14
N ASP A 231 13.16 -25.05 3.58
CA ASP A 231 12.24 -26.19 3.58
C ASP A 231 11.93 -26.69 5.00
N GLU A 232 12.93 -26.69 5.89
CA GLU A 232 12.78 -27.02 7.30
C GLU A 232 11.78 -26.06 7.96
N LEU A 233 12.03 -24.75 7.88
CA LEU A 233 11.14 -23.74 8.44
C LEU A 233 9.70 -23.89 7.92
N ARG A 234 9.55 -24.15 6.62
CA ARG A 234 8.23 -24.32 6.01
C ARG A 234 7.48 -25.54 6.58
N ASN A 235 8.21 -26.65 6.83
CA ASN A 235 7.62 -27.85 7.42
C ASN A 235 7.22 -27.63 8.88
N ASP A 236 8.10 -27.01 9.67
CA ASP A 236 7.87 -26.75 11.09
C ASP A 236 6.68 -25.81 11.32
N MET A 237 6.53 -24.81 10.46
CA MET A 237 5.40 -23.85 10.52
C MET A 237 4.05 -24.47 10.13
N LYS A 238 4.02 -25.57 9.39
CA LYS A 238 2.83 -26.07 8.67
C LYS A 238 1.63 -26.31 9.56
N THR A 239 1.83 -26.97 10.68
CA THR A 239 0.76 -27.30 11.63
C THR A 239 0.20 -26.03 12.27
N PHE A 240 1.08 -25.18 12.79
CA PHE A 240 0.67 -23.92 13.42
C PHE A 240 -0.05 -22.97 12.44
N VAL A 241 0.49 -22.80 11.23
CA VAL A 241 -0.15 -21.99 10.18
C VAL A 241 -1.53 -22.55 9.82
N SER A 242 -1.72 -23.85 9.80
CA SER A 242 -3.04 -24.46 9.56
C SER A 242 -4.06 -24.11 10.63
N GLN A 243 -3.69 -24.16 11.91
CA GLN A 243 -4.56 -23.81 13.03
C GLN A 243 -4.94 -22.33 13.01
N TRP A 244 -3.94 -21.45 12.89
CA TRP A 244 -4.14 -20.00 12.80
C TRP A 244 -5.04 -19.60 11.62
N VAL A 245 -4.79 -20.15 10.44
CA VAL A 245 -5.59 -19.84 9.24
C VAL A 245 -7.00 -20.42 9.35
N SER A 246 -7.20 -21.58 10.00
CA SER A 246 -8.55 -22.09 10.28
C SER A 246 -9.34 -21.11 11.14
N HIS A 247 -8.72 -20.58 12.19
CA HIS A 247 -9.36 -19.57 13.04
C HIS A 247 -9.71 -18.28 12.25
N ALA A 248 -8.82 -17.80 11.41
CA ALA A 248 -9.10 -16.64 10.54
C ALA A 248 -10.28 -16.89 9.58
N ASN A 249 -10.40 -18.12 9.03
CA ASN A 249 -11.53 -18.53 8.22
C ASN A 249 -12.85 -18.55 9.00
N ASP A 250 -12.82 -19.08 10.22
CA ASP A 250 -14.01 -19.14 11.07
C ASP A 250 -14.49 -17.73 11.43
N ARG A 251 -13.57 -16.83 11.75
CA ARG A 251 -13.88 -15.41 11.98
C ARG A 251 -14.45 -14.73 10.74
N TYR A 252 -13.88 -14.96 9.57
CA TYR A 252 -14.39 -14.43 8.31
C TYR A 252 -15.84 -14.87 8.07
N ARG A 253 -16.12 -16.18 8.23
CA ARG A 253 -17.48 -16.75 8.05
C ARG A 253 -18.48 -16.21 9.04
N ALA A 254 -18.09 -16.05 10.31
CA ALA A 254 -18.92 -15.44 11.34
C ALA A 254 -19.31 -14.01 10.96
N GLY A 255 -18.35 -13.20 10.49
CA GLY A 255 -18.57 -11.84 10.03
C GLY A 255 -19.51 -11.75 8.84
N GLU A 256 -19.35 -12.58 7.83
CA GLU A 256 -20.28 -12.64 6.68
C GLU A 256 -21.70 -13.02 7.11
N SER A 257 -21.83 -13.95 8.07
CA SER A 257 -23.13 -14.34 8.61
C SER A 257 -23.83 -13.17 9.33
N GLU A 258 -23.10 -12.38 10.11
CA GLU A 258 -23.65 -11.20 10.79
C GLU A 258 -24.03 -10.09 9.83
N ALA A 259 -23.19 -9.81 8.83
CA ALA A 259 -23.50 -8.86 7.78
C ALA A 259 -24.79 -9.25 7.02
N ALA A 260 -24.99 -10.54 6.74
CA ALA A 260 -26.20 -11.05 6.13
C ALA A 260 -27.45 -10.89 7.01
N LYS A 261 -27.32 -11.12 8.32
CA LYS A 261 -28.42 -10.90 9.30
C LYS A 261 -28.81 -9.42 9.38
N THR A 262 -27.83 -8.53 9.41
CA THR A 262 -28.07 -7.08 9.46
C THR A 262 -28.75 -6.57 8.19
N ARG A 263 -28.35 -7.06 7.01
CA ARG A 263 -29.03 -6.75 5.74
C ARG A 263 -30.47 -7.24 5.72
N ARG A 264 -30.78 -8.40 6.30
CA ARG A 264 -32.14 -8.92 6.41
C ARG A 264 -32.99 -8.13 7.39
N LYS A 265 -32.44 -7.65 8.51
CA LYS A 265 -33.12 -6.78 9.47
C LYS A 265 -33.47 -5.42 8.89
N SER A 266 -32.52 -4.77 8.19
CA SER A 266 -32.77 -3.48 7.53
C SER A 266 -33.76 -3.57 6.36
N GLY A 267 -33.82 -4.72 5.68
CA GLY A 267 -34.83 -4.98 4.64
C GLY A 267 -36.26 -5.27 5.20
N LYS A 268 -36.38 -5.68 6.47
CA LYS A 268 -37.69 -5.98 7.09
C LYS A 268 -38.39 -4.77 7.71
N THR A 269 -37.66 -3.73 8.09
CA THR A 269 -38.25 -2.48 8.64
C THR A 269 -38.93 -1.61 7.58
N GLY A 270 -38.75 -1.91 6.29
CA GLY A 270 -39.41 -1.20 5.19
C GLY A 270 -40.74 -1.83 4.68
N LYS A 271 -41.22 -2.91 5.31
CA LYS A 271 -42.37 -3.69 4.77
C LYS A 271 -43.49 -3.90 5.78
N ARG A 272 -44.07 -2.83 6.33
CA ARG A 272 -45.41 -2.85 6.96
C ARG A 272 -46.14 -1.56 6.65
N THR A 273 -46.75 -1.47 5.49
CA THR A 273 -48.05 -0.85 5.20
C THR A 273 -48.40 -1.11 3.73
N GLY A 274 -49.52 -1.74 3.46
CA GLY A 274 -50.30 -1.59 2.23
C GLY A 274 -50.11 -2.63 1.11
N GLY A 275 -51.00 -3.55 1.06
CA GLY A 275 -51.60 -4.43 0.15
C GLY A 275 -51.36 -4.40 -1.37
N ARG A 276 -51.33 -5.62 -1.91
CA ARG A 276 -51.85 -6.14 -3.18
C ARG A 276 -51.28 -5.69 -4.50
N SER A 277 -50.76 -6.69 -5.18
CA SER A 277 -50.74 -6.98 -6.64
C SER A 277 -49.83 -6.18 -7.55
N GLY A 278 -48.98 -6.91 -8.27
CA GLY A 278 -48.62 -6.57 -9.64
C GLY A 278 -47.17 -6.37 -10.00
N ARG A 279 -46.56 -7.37 -10.65
CA ARG A 279 -45.44 -7.30 -11.58
C ARG A 279 -44.05 -6.85 -11.08
N ALA A 280 -43.18 -7.82 -10.98
CA ALA A 280 -41.75 -7.67 -10.94
C ALA A 280 -41.25 -7.09 -12.28
N SER A 281 -40.68 -5.89 -12.24
CA SER A 281 -39.55 -5.41 -13.04
C SER A 281 -39.28 -3.93 -12.68
N SER A 282 -38.02 -3.54 -12.50
CA SER A 282 -37.53 -2.15 -12.32
C SER A 282 -37.38 -1.60 -10.89
N GLN A 283 -36.71 -2.29 -9.97
CA GLN A 283 -36.41 -1.69 -8.67
C GLN A 283 -34.93 -1.23 -8.48
N THR A 284 -34.02 -1.58 -9.37
CA THR A 284 -32.63 -1.12 -9.32
C THR A 284 -32.42 0.33 -9.75
N GLY A 285 -33.27 0.86 -10.63
CA GLY A 285 -33.15 2.23 -11.14
C GLY A 285 -33.55 3.33 -10.13
N LYS A 286 -34.53 3.07 -9.25
CA LYS A 286 -35.05 4.10 -8.31
C LYS A 286 -34.14 4.36 -7.11
N ALA A 287 -33.43 3.35 -6.63
CA ALA A 287 -32.47 3.50 -5.51
C ALA A 287 -31.21 4.28 -5.96
N GLY A 288 -30.70 4.00 -7.16
CA GLY A 288 -29.57 4.72 -7.74
C GLY A 288 -29.85 6.21 -7.96
N ARG A 289 -31.03 6.54 -8.53
CA ARG A 289 -31.44 7.95 -8.74
C ARG A 289 -31.56 8.73 -7.45
N ARG A 290 -32.12 8.16 -6.37
CA ARG A 290 -32.21 8.84 -5.07
C ARG A 290 -30.84 9.13 -4.47
N THR A 291 -29.87 8.26 -4.64
CA THR A 291 -28.50 8.46 -4.17
C THR A 291 -27.78 9.53 -5.01
N ALA A 292 -27.93 9.50 -6.32
CA ALA A 292 -27.35 10.49 -7.22
C ALA A 292 -27.86 11.91 -6.91
N THR A 293 -29.19 12.07 -6.75
CA THR A 293 -29.79 13.37 -6.40
C THR A 293 -29.31 13.90 -5.02
N ARG A 294 -29.09 13.00 -4.03
CA ARG A 294 -28.55 13.43 -2.72
C ARG A 294 -27.09 13.86 -2.80
N ILE A 295 -26.28 13.23 -3.64
CA ILE A 295 -24.88 13.64 -3.88
C ILE A 295 -24.86 14.99 -4.60
N ALA A 296 -25.67 15.20 -5.60
CA ALA A 296 -25.78 16.48 -6.31
C ALA A 296 -26.15 17.62 -5.36
N ALA A 297 -27.16 17.43 -4.50
CA ALA A 297 -27.55 18.42 -3.50
C ALA A 297 -26.45 18.72 -2.45
N ALA A 298 -25.66 17.70 -2.07
CA ALA A 298 -24.53 17.88 -1.18
C ALA A 298 -23.40 18.69 -1.82
N LEU A 299 -23.12 18.46 -3.11
CA LEU A 299 -22.13 19.22 -3.89
C LEU A 299 -22.55 20.68 -4.05
N GLU A 300 -23.82 20.95 -4.34
CA GLU A 300 -24.35 22.32 -4.42
C GLU A 300 -24.24 23.07 -3.09
N LYS A 301 -24.58 22.39 -1.99
CA LYS A 301 -24.43 22.97 -0.66
C LYS A 301 -22.96 23.25 -0.32
N ALA A 302 -22.05 22.35 -0.68
CA ALA A 302 -20.62 22.52 -0.47
C ALA A 302 -20.07 23.70 -1.30
N ALA A 303 -20.43 23.80 -2.58
CA ALA A 303 -20.02 24.89 -3.46
C ALA A 303 -20.48 26.27 -2.95
N ASN A 304 -21.71 26.36 -2.44
CA ASN A 304 -22.23 27.58 -1.84
C ASN A 304 -21.49 27.98 -0.55
N ASN A 305 -21.04 26.98 0.24
CA ASN A 305 -20.30 27.23 1.47
C ASN A 305 -18.82 27.61 1.24
N THR A 306 -18.26 27.29 0.07
CA THR A 306 -16.84 27.50 -0.25
C THR A 306 -16.61 28.55 -1.34
N ASP A 307 -17.65 29.23 -1.77
CA ASP A 307 -17.62 30.24 -2.85
C ASP A 307 -17.08 29.68 -4.20
N THR A 308 -17.33 28.40 -4.47
CA THR A 308 -16.88 27.70 -5.69
C THR A 308 -18.03 27.36 -6.65
N VAL A 309 -19.07 28.18 -6.67
CA VAL A 309 -20.29 27.97 -7.49
C VAL A 309 -19.97 27.93 -8.98
N GLU A 310 -19.11 28.84 -9.46
CA GLU A 310 -18.70 28.87 -10.88
C GLU A 310 -17.98 27.58 -11.32
N ALA A 311 -17.14 27.02 -10.45
CA ALA A 311 -16.48 25.75 -10.72
C ALA A 311 -17.49 24.59 -10.80
N LEU A 312 -18.50 24.59 -9.94
CA LEU A 312 -19.56 23.59 -9.98
C LEU A 312 -20.41 23.70 -11.27
N GLU A 313 -20.74 24.91 -11.71
CA GLU A 313 -21.49 25.11 -12.97
C GLU A 313 -20.68 24.66 -14.19
N SER A 314 -19.37 24.89 -14.18
CA SER A 314 -18.46 24.35 -15.22
C SER A 314 -18.48 22.83 -15.26
N ILE A 315 -18.45 22.19 -14.10
CA ILE A 315 -18.54 20.71 -13.99
C ILE A 315 -19.90 20.21 -14.47
N LYS A 316 -21.00 20.84 -14.09
CA LYS A 316 -22.35 20.49 -14.55
C LYS A 316 -22.45 20.56 -16.08
N THR A 317 -21.89 21.59 -16.68
CA THR A 317 -21.88 21.77 -18.14
C THR A 317 -21.08 20.67 -18.84
N GLU A 318 -19.94 20.30 -18.31
CA GLU A 318 -19.11 19.26 -18.88
C GLU A 318 -19.73 17.87 -18.71
N VAL A 319 -20.38 17.57 -17.58
CA VAL A 319 -21.09 16.31 -17.35
C VAL A 319 -22.26 16.18 -18.35
N ARG A 320 -23.02 17.25 -18.62
CA ARG A 320 -24.07 17.24 -19.67
C ARG A 320 -23.48 16.94 -21.04
N ARG A 321 -22.32 17.51 -21.37
CA ARG A 321 -21.64 17.30 -22.65
C ARG A 321 -21.17 15.88 -22.85
N ILE A 322 -20.71 15.21 -21.77
CA ILE A 322 -20.15 13.84 -21.83
C ILE A 322 -21.26 12.79 -21.73
N ASP A 323 -22.22 12.95 -20.82
CA ASP A 323 -23.31 11.99 -20.61
C ASP A 323 -24.56 12.69 -20.05
N ASP A 324 -25.46 13.06 -20.94
CA ASP A 324 -26.72 13.74 -20.62
C ASP A 324 -27.64 12.89 -19.72
N ARG A 325 -27.52 11.56 -19.80
CA ARG A 325 -28.29 10.65 -18.96
C ARG A 325 -27.85 10.70 -17.52
N SER A 326 -26.53 10.70 -17.26
CA SER A 326 -25.97 10.85 -15.93
C SER A 326 -26.26 12.22 -15.34
N ALA A 327 -26.19 13.29 -16.13
CA ALA A 327 -26.60 14.63 -15.71
C ALA A 327 -28.08 14.67 -15.27
N SER A 328 -28.97 14.01 -16.02
CA SER A 328 -30.40 13.90 -15.70
C SER A 328 -30.65 13.11 -14.41
N ASP A 329 -29.89 12.03 -14.16
CA ASP A 329 -29.98 11.21 -12.93
C ASP A 329 -29.50 11.98 -11.68
N LEU A 330 -28.57 12.90 -11.84
CA LEU A 330 -28.12 13.85 -10.82
C LEU A 330 -29.11 15.00 -10.58
N GLY A 331 -30.08 15.19 -11.46
CA GLY A 331 -31.01 16.32 -11.43
C GLY A 331 -30.44 17.62 -11.99
N TRP A 332 -29.29 17.55 -12.65
CA TRP A 332 -28.66 18.67 -13.33
C TRP A 332 -29.20 18.78 -14.77
N ARG A 333 -30.29 19.55 -14.93
CA ARG A 333 -30.92 19.81 -16.22
C ARG A 333 -30.50 21.15 -16.81
#